data_cbe8b9442bf1f70884e919466bb45adf
#
_entry.id   cbe8b9442bf1f70884e919466bb45adf
#
_cell.length_a   1.000
_cell.length_b   1.000
_cell.length_c   1.000
_cell.angle_alpha   90.00
_cell.angle_beta   90.00
_cell.angle_gamma   90.00
#
_symmetry.space_group_name_H-M   'P 1'
#
loop_
_entity.id
_entity.type
_entity.pdbx_description
1 polymer ?
#
loop_
_entity_poly.entity_id
_entity_poly.type
_entity_poly.pdbx_seq_one_letter_code
_entity_poly.pdbx_strand_id
1 'polypeptide(L)'
;MVSRICAGLDEVVTAFRTRRLDHTEFPYVYLDATYLNVRNQTSQVVSMAVVVATGIAADGSREVLGLDVGDSEDETFWRGFLTALKQRGLHGVRLVISDQHSGLVQALKRSFQGAGHQRCRVHFARNLLAHVPKSHGDMVAAVFRTIFAQPDATAVSGTWDEVRDQLAKSFPKIAPLMDDAKAEVLAFTAFPRAHWQKVWSTNPLERVNKEIKRRSRVVGIFPNPAAVIRLVGAVLIPQP
;
A
#
# COMPACT_ATOMS: atom_id res chain seq x y z
N MET A 1 -22.78 24.55 -16.78
CA MET A 1 -21.62 24.92 -15.87
C MET A 1 -20.93 23.70 -15.29
N VAL A 2 -21.61 22.80 -14.60
CA VAL A 2 -21.02 21.58 -13.96
C VAL A 2 -20.28 20.71 -14.98
N SER A 3 -20.84 20.45 -16.16
CA SER A 3 -20.23 19.62 -17.22
C SER A 3 -18.88 20.17 -17.70
N ARG A 4 -18.74 21.50 -17.83
CA ARG A 4 -17.48 22.14 -18.23
C ARG A 4 -16.39 22.02 -17.16
N ILE A 5 -16.76 22.14 -15.88
CA ILE A 5 -15.83 21.94 -14.75
C ILE A 5 -15.38 20.48 -14.69
N CYS A 6 -16.29 19.52 -14.87
CA CYS A 6 -15.92 18.09 -14.91
C CYS A 6 -14.99 17.78 -16.07
N ALA A 7 -15.22 18.32 -17.27
CA ALA A 7 -14.34 18.12 -18.43
C ALA A 7 -12.92 18.67 -18.18
N GLY A 8 -12.79 19.88 -17.61
CA GLY A 8 -11.48 20.43 -17.26
C GLY A 8 -10.74 19.60 -16.21
N LEU A 9 -11.45 19.05 -15.20
CA LEU A 9 -10.85 18.14 -14.23
C LEU A 9 -10.42 16.81 -14.87
N ASP A 10 -11.21 16.28 -15.81
CA ASP A 10 -10.86 15.04 -16.52
C ASP A 10 -9.58 15.20 -17.33
N GLU A 11 -9.37 16.35 -18.00
CA GLU A 11 -8.14 16.67 -18.72
C GLU A 11 -6.93 16.71 -17.78
N VAL A 12 -7.03 17.44 -16.67
CA VAL A 12 -5.95 17.55 -15.67
C VAL A 12 -5.62 16.18 -15.03
N VAL A 13 -6.65 15.41 -14.66
CA VAL A 13 -6.48 14.08 -14.09
C VAL A 13 -5.88 13.10 -15.11
N THR A 14 -6.29 13.19 -16.37
CA THR A 14 -5.73 12.36 -17.44
C THR A 14 -4.26 12.71 -17.68
N ALA A 15 -3.91 13.98 -17.79
CA ALA A 15 -2.52 14.41 -17.89
C ALA A 15 -1.67 13.92 -16.73
N PHE A 16 -2.17 14.00 -15.50
CA PHE A 16 -1.53 13.46 -14.32
C PHE A 16 -1.33 11.95 -14.39
N ARG A 17 -2.34 11.19 -14.80
CA ARG A 17 -2.28 9.72 -14.90
C ARG A 17 -1.37 9.22 -16.03
N THR A 18 -1.16 10.00 -17.06
CA THR A 18 -0.38 9.60 -18.25
C THR A 18 1.02 10.22 -18.30
N ARG A 19 1.36 11.11 -17.37
CA ARG A 19 2.67 11.77 -17.36
C ARG A 19 3.83 10.79 -17.25
N ARG A 20 4.98 11.16 -17.77
CA ARG A 20 6.23 10.38 -17.67
C ARG A 20 6.70 10.31 -16.23
N LEU A 21 7.40 9.20 -15.89
CA LEU A 21 7.97 8.93 -14.57
C LEU A 21 9.48 8.67 -14.63
N ASP A 22 10.10 8.91 -15.78
CA ASP A 22 11.52 8.67 -16.04
C ASP A 22 12.46 9.85 -15.70
N HIS A 23 11.92 10.86 -15.06
CA HIS A 23 12.68 12.04 -14.62
C HIS A 23 13.57 11.76 -13.40
N THR A 24 13.33 10.68 -12.65
CA THR A 24 14.14 10.24 -11.51
C THR A 24 13.93 8.75 -11.20
N GLU A 25 14.85 8.17 -10.42
CA GLU A 25 14.66 6.83 -9.86
C GLU A 25 13.77 6.86 -8.62
N PHE A 26 12.95 5.81 -8.46
CA PHE A 26 12.09 5.62 -7.29
C PHE A 26 12.45 4.32 -6.56
N PRO A 27 13.49 4.32 -5.69
CA PRO A 27 13.92 3.12 -4.98
C PRO A 27 12.85 2.51 -4.07
N TYR A 28 11.92 3.30 -3.56
CA TYR A 28 10.82 2.84 -2.73
C TYR A 28 9.48 3.19 -3.35
N VAL A 29 8.63 2.18 -3.50
CA VAL A 29 7.26 2.35 -4.02
C VAL A 29 6.28 1.82 -2.99
N TYR A 30 5.32 2.64 -2.59
CA TYR A 30 4.20 2.25 -1.74
C TYR A 30 2.99 1.99 -2.59
N LEU A 31 2.32 0.88 -2.33
CA LEU A 31 1.05 0.51 -2.94
C LEU A 31 0.01 0.30 -1.85
N ASP A 32 -1.14 0.89 -2.04
CA ASP A 32 -2.27 0.70 -1.14
C ASP A 32 -3.58 0.76 -1.91
N ALA A 33 -4.60 0.09 -1.39
CA ALA A 33 -5.92 0.08 -1.95
C ALA A 33 -6.95 0.56 -0.91
N THR A 34 -7.94 1.27 -1.38
CA THR A 34 -9.12 1.62 -0.58
C THR A 34 -10.37 1.31 -1.36
N TYR A 35 -11.43 0.86 -0.67
CA TYR A 35 -12.66 0.47 -1.32
C TYR A 35 -13.71 1.58 -1.25
N LEU A 36 -14.35 1.85 -2.40
CA LEU A 36 -15.44 2.82 -2.53
C LEU A 36 -16.65 2.17 -3.19
N ASN A 37 -17.85 2.63 -2.80
CA ASN A 37 -19.10 2.17 -3.40
C ASN A 37 -19.35 2.88 -4.74
N VAL A 38 -19.48 2.09 -5.81
CA VAL A 38 -19.59 2.58 -7.18
C VAL A 38 -20.71 1.84 -7.89
N ARG A 39 -21.46 2.51 -8.76
CA ARG A 39 -22.40 1.84 -9.67
C ARG A 39 -21.63 1.23 -10.84
N ASN A 40 -21.83 -0.07 -11.05
CA ASN A 40 -21.30 -0.76 -12.23
C ASN A 40 -22.16 -0.47 -13.48
N GLN A 41 -21.81 -1.11 -14.59
CA GLN A 41 -22.52 -0.94 -15.88
C GLN A 41 -23.98 -1.41 -15.82
N THR A 42 -24.34 -2.29 -14.89
CA THR A 42 -25.70 -2.77 -14.64
C THR A 42 -26.44 -1.95 -13.58
N SER A 43 -25.92 -0.78 -13.21
CA SER A 43 -26.44 0.12 -12.17
C SER A 43 -26.49 -0.46 -10.76
N GLN A 44 -25.87 -1.60 -10.53
CA GLN A 44 -25.72 -2.19 -9.18
C GLN A 44 -24.61 -1.49 -8.42
N VAL A 45 -24.81 -1.31 -7.11
CA VAL A 45 -23.76 -0.78 -6.23
C VAL A 45 -22.80 -1.90 -5.86
N VAL A 46 -21.55 -1.73 -6.24
CA VAL A 46 -20.45 -2.67 -5.95
C VAL A 46 -19.33 -1.94 -5.22
N SER A 47 -18.55 -2.69 -4.47
CA SER A 47 -17.35 -2.17 -3.82
C SER A 47 -16.18 -2.30 -4.79
N MET A 48 -15.61 -1.17 -5.25
CA MET A 48 -14.46 -1.14 -6.16
C MET A 48 -13.19 -0.76 -5.42
N ALA A 49 -12.09 -1.40 -5.80
CA ALA A 49 -10.76 -1.06 -5.30
C ALA A 49 -10.24 0.20 -6.01
N VAL A 50 -9.84 1.18 -5.22
CA VAL A 50 -9.10 2.37 -5.67
C VAL A 50 -7.67 2.20 -5.23
N VAL A 51 -6.76 1.97 -6.16
CA VAL A 51 -5.35 1.74 -5.90
C VAL A 51 -4.55 3.01 -6.13
N VAL A 52 -3.58 3.27 -5.24
CA VAL A 52 -2.67 4.41 -5.33
C VAL A 52 -1.24 3.90 -5.22
N ALA A 53 -0.37 4.38 -6.11
CA ALA A 53 1.06 4.19 -6.05
C ALA A 53 1.75 5.51 -5.69
N THR A 54 2.63 5.48 -4.69
CA THR A 54 3.48 6.61 -4.32
C THR A 54 4.94 6.17 -4.31
N GLY A 55 5.80 6.93 -4.97
CA GLY A 55 7.24 6.73 -4.99
C GLY A 55 7.97 7.65 -4.02
N ILE A 56 9.10 7.18 -3.55
CA ILE A 56 10.13 8.01 -2.91
C ILE A 56 11.32 8.05 -3.85
N ALA A 57 11.67 9.23 -4.32
CA ALA A 57 12.81 9.46 -5.17
C ALA A 57 14.14 9.34 -4.41
N ALA A 58 15.26 9.29 -5.13
CA ALA A 58 16.59 9.14 -4.55
C ALA A 58 16.96 10.32 -3.62
N ASP A 59 16.43 11.50 -3.86
CA ASP A 59 16.58 12.70 -3.01
C ASP A 59 15.69 12.70 -1.76
N GLY A 60 14.82 11.69 -1.62
CA GLY A 60 13.85 11.56 -0.54
C GLY A 60 12.52 12.28 -0.78
N SER A 61 12.34 12.95 -1.90
CA SER A 61 11.06 13.56 -2.29
C SER A 61 9.99 12.50 -2.53
N ARG A 62 8.74 12.86 -2.30
CA ARG A 62 7.60 11.95 -2.42
C ARG A 62 6.73 12.38 -3.59
N GLU A 63 6.38 11.42 -4.43
CA GLU A 63 5.52 11.66 -5.59
C GLU A 63 4.43 10.59 -5.72
N VAL A 64 3.19 11.00 -6.01
CA VAL A 64 2.13 10.06 -6.37
C VAL A 64 2.35 9.63 -7.82
N LEU A 65 2.67 8.36 -8.03
CA LEU A 65 3.02 7.81 -9.35
C LEU A 65 1.80 7.50 -10.20
N GLY A 66 0.70 7.12 -9.55
CA GLY A 66 -0.53 6.79 -10.28
C GLY A 66 -1.67 6.38 -9.36
N LEU A 67 -2.84 6.32 -9.98
CA LEU A 67 -4.06 5.78 -9.40
C LEU A 67 -4.83 5.00 -10.46
N ASP A 68 -5.58 3.99 -10.01
CA ASP A 68 -6.54 3.29 -10.85
C ASP A 68 -7.73 2.75 -10.04
N VAL A 69 -8.78 2.31 -10.73
CA VAL A 69 -10.00 1.78 -10.12
C VAL A 69 -10.35 0.46 -10.81
N GLY A 70 -10.55 -0.58 -10.03
CA GLY A 70 -10.89 -1.91 -10.52
C GLY A 70 -11.95 -2.60 -9.69
N ASP A 71 -12.61 -3.59 -10.29
CA ASP A 71 -13.66 -4.38 -9.64
C ASP A 71 -13.12 -5.28 -8.52
N SER A 72 -11.84 -5.66 -8.64
CA SER A 72 -11.15 -6.52 -7.68
C SER A 72 -9.67 -6.22 -7.63
N GLU A 73 -9.00 -6.63 -6.55
CA GLU A 73 -7.55 -6.59 -6.41
C GLU A 73 -6.92 -7.91 -6.90
N ASP A 74 -7.36 -8.47 -8.02
CA ASP A 74 -6.77 -9.68 -8.58
C ASP A 74 -5.39 -9.41 -9.23
N GLU A 75 -4.68 -10.48 -9.55
CA GLU A 75 -3.35 -10.40 -10.17
C GLU A 75 -3.38 -9.66 -11.51
N THR A 76 -4.43 -9.83 -12.30
CA THR A 76 -4.55 -9.23 -13.64
C THR A 76 -4.66 -7.72 -13.54
N PHE A 77 -5.51 -7.22 -12.64
CA PHE A 77 -5.67 -5.80 -12.38
C PHE A 77 -4.35 -5.18 -11.89
N TRP A 78 -3.73 -5.77 -10.85
CA TRP A 78 -2.45 -5.27 -10.34
C TRP A 78 -1.35 -5.29 -11.40
N ARG A 79 -1.25 -6.35 -12.19
CA ARG A 79 -0.28 -6.46 -13.28
C ARG A 79 -0.50 -5.38 -14.33
N GLY A 80 -1.74 -5.10 -14.72
CA GLY A 80 -2.08 -4.01 -15.63
C GLY A 80 -1.62 -2.67 -15.10
N PHE A 81 -1.95 -2.36 -13.84
CA PHE A 81 -1.55 -1.12 -13.17
C PHE A 81 -0.02 -0.95 -13.10
N LEU A 82 0.70 -1.98 -12.64
CA LEU A 82 2.17 -1.94 -12.54
C LEU A 82 2.85 -1.84 -13.91
N THR A 83 2.29 -2.51 -14.94
CA THR A 83 2.78 -2.41 -16.31
C THR A 83 2.62 -0.99 -16.85
N ALA A 84 1.47 -0.35 -16.61
CA ALA A 84 1.24 1.03 -17.00
C ALA A 84 2.24 2.01 -16.33
N LEU A 85 2.58 1.82 -15.05
CA LEU A 85 3.61 2.61 -14.38
C LEU A 85 4.99 2.43 -15.05
N LYS A 86 5.38 1.19 -15.38
CA LYS A 86 6.65 0.89 -16.08
C LYS A 86 6.69 1.49 -17.48
N GLN A 87 5.61 1.41 -18.25
CA GLN A 87 5.51 2.02 -19.59
C GLN A 87 5.65 3.54 -19.55
N ARG A 88 5.25 4.17 -18.47
CA ARG A 88 5.45 5.59 -18.20
C ARG A 88 6.87 5.93 -17.75
N GLY A 89 7.74 4.93 -17.58
CA GLY A 89 9.16 5.10 -17.25
C GLY A 89 9.52 4.87 -15.78
N LEU A 90 8.63 4.32 -14.94
CA LEU A 90 8.98 3.95 -13.56
C LEU A 90 10.16 2.98 -13.55
N HIS A 91 11.26 3.37 -12.89
CA HIS A 91 12.49 2.59 -12.81
C HIS A 91 13.21 2.76 -11.47
N GLY A 92 14.28 1.98 -11.23
CA GLY A 92 15.09 2.04 -10.02
C GLY A 92 14.43 1.42 -8.77
N VAL A 93 13.28 0.73 -8.91
CA VAL A 93 12.53 0.17 -7.76
C VAL A 93 13.34 -0.93 -7.09
N ARG A 94 13.61 -0.77 -5.79
CA ARG A 94 14.36 -1.72 -4.94
C ARG A 94 13.48 -2.37 -3.87
N LEU A 95 12.46 -1.66 -3.40
CA LEU A 95 11.52 -2.16 -2.40
C LEU A 95 10.11 -1.66 -2.69
N VAL A 96 9.16 -2.58 -2.71
CA VAL A 96 7.74 -2.26 -2.77
C VAL A 96 7.12 -2.52 -1.40
N ILE A 97 6.45 -1.53 -0.85
CA ILE A 97 5.79 -1.58 0.46
C ILE A 97 4.28 -1.66 0.25
N SER A 98 3.66 -2.72 0.74
CA SER A 98 2.20 -2.91 0.59
C SER A 98 1.61 -3.75 1.71
N ASP A 99 0.30 -3.90 1.72
CA ASP A 99 -0.36 -4.96 2.47
C ASP A 99 -0.20 -6.33 1.76
N GLN A 100 -0.54 -7.40 2.47
CA GLN A 100 -0.53 -8.76 1.95
C GLN A 100 -1.84 -9.05 1.21
N HIS A 101 -1.82 -8.85 -0.10
CA HIS A 101 -2.88 -9.30 -1.00
C HIS A 101 -2.28 -10.26 -2.03
N SER A 102 -2.85 -11.47 -2.17
CA SER A 102 -2.27 -12.53 -3.01
C SER A 102 -2.06 -12.11 -4.45
N GLY A 103 -3.05 -11.43 -5.04
CA GLY A 103 -2.97 -10.91 -6.42
C GLY A 103 -1.86 -9.88 -6.58
N LEU A 104 -1.70 -8.97 -5.61
CA LEU A 104 -0.63 -7.97 -5.62
C LEU A 104 0.74 -8.62 -5.51
N VAL A 105 0.94 -9.53 -4.57
CA VAL A 105 2.25 -10.20 -4.37
C VAL A 105 2.68 -10.96 -5.63
N GLN A 106 1.75 -11.65 -6.31
CA GLN A 106 2.04 -12.34 -7.57
C GLN A 106 2.39 -11.36 -8.69
N ALA A 107 1.64 -10.27 -8.81
CA ALA A 107 1.92 -9.22 -9.79
C ALA A 107 3.29 -8.56 -9.55
N LEU A 108 3.68 -8.31 -8.30
CA LEU A 108 4.98 -7.74 -7.93
C LEU A 108 6.14 -8.64 -8.35
N LYS A 109 6.08 -9.94 -8.04
CA LYS A 109 7.11 -10.91 -8.42
C LYS A 109 7.37 -10.95 -9.93
N ARG A 110 6.32 -10.71 -10.73
CA ARG A 110 6.42 -10.69 -12.21
C ARG A 110 6.84 -9.31 -12.75
N SER A 111 6.41 -8.23 -12.12
CA SER A 111 6.60 -6.87 -12.64
C SER A 111 7.92 -6.24 -12.21
N PHE A 112 8.40 -6.51 -10.99
CA PHE A 112 9.60 -5.92 -10.39
C PHE A 112 10.60 -7.00 -9.97
N GLN A 113 11.13 -7.73 -10.96
CA GLN A 113 12.16 -8.74 -10.70
C GLN A 113 13.40 -8.08 -10.08
N GLY A 114 13.82 -8.62 -8.93
CA GLY A 114 14.93 -8.07 -8.13
C GLY A 114 14.56 -7.02 -7.09
N ALA A 115 13.33 -6.50 -7.07
CA ALA A 115 12.85 -5.68 -5.97
C ALA A 115 12.35 -6.54 -4.81
N GLY A 116 12.65 -6.14 -3.58
CA GLY A 116 12.08 -6.74 -2.38
C GLY A 116 10.60 -6.36 -2.21
N HIS A 117 9.85 -7.21 -1.53
CA HIS A 117 8.51 -6.89 -1.05
C HIS A 117 8.55 -6.71 0.47
N GLN A 118 8.14 -5.55 0.95
CA GLN A 118 7.92 -5.26 2.37
C GLN A 118 6.44 -5.35 2.69
N ARG A 119 6.07 -6.37 3.42
CA ARG A 119 4.72 -6.45 3.99
C ARG A 119 4.55 -5.42 5.09
N CYS A 120 3.50 -4.61 5.02
CA CYS A 120 3.23 -3.56 6.00
C CYS A 120 3.11 -4.15 7.42
N ARG A 121 4.03 -3.78 8.32
CA ARG A 121 4.03 -4.27 9.70
C ARG A 121 2.76 -3.93 10.49
N VAL A 122 2.10 -2.82 10.15
CA VAL A 122 0.87 -2.37 10.82
C VAL A 122 -0.31 -3.27 10.44
N HIS A 123 -0.44 -3.61 9.16
CA HIS A 123 -1.44 -4.56 8.70
C HIS A 123 -1.15 -5.97 9.22
N PHE A 124 0.12 -6.38 9.22
CA PHE A 124 0.51 -7.66 9.82
C PHE A 124 0.19 -7.73 11.32
N ALA A 125 0.49 -6.67 12.08
CA ALA A 125 0.14 -6.61 13.50
C ALA A 125 -1.37 -6.73 13.74
N ARG A 126 -2.21 -6.10 12.91
CA ARG A 126 -3.67 -6.26 12.98
C ARG A 126 -4.10 -7.69 12.70
N ASN A 127 -3.51 -8.33 11.69
CA ASN A 127 -3.77 -9.73 11.38
C ASN A 127 -3.36 -10.64 12.54
N LEU A 128 -2.19 -10.44 13.12
CA LEU A 128 -1.71 -11.17 14.30
C LEU A 128 -2.66 -11.02 15.48
N LEU A 129 -3.10 -9.80 15.77
CA LEU A 129 -4.02 -9.50 16.87
C LEU A 129 -5.43 -10.09 16.67
N ALA A 130 -5.85 -10.37 15.43
CA ALA A 130 -7.12 -11.05 15.17
C ALA A 130 -7.14 -12.50 15.69
N HIS A 131 -5.98 -13.09 15.96
CA HIS A 131 -5.84 -14.43 16.56
C HIS A 131 -5.67 -14.41 18.07
N VAL A 132 -5.80 -13.24 18.70
CA VAL A 132 -5.60 -13.04 20.13
C VAL A 132 -6.89 -12.56 20.78
N PRO A 133 -7.28 -13.06 21.97
CA PRO A 133 -8.41 -12.52 22.71
C PRO A 133 -8.20 -11.03 23.03
N LYS A 134 -9.28 -10.23 22.98
CA LYS A 134 -9.22 -8.78 23.18
C LYS A 134 -8.52 -8.38 24.49
N SER A 135 -8.67 -9.16 25.55
CA SER A 135 -8.04 -8.94 26.86
C SER A 135 -6.50 -8.99 26.83
N HIS A 136 -5.92 -9.65 25.83
CA HIS A 136 -4.46 -9.80 25.68
C HIS A 136 -3.89 -8.93 24.53
N GLY A 137 -4.74 -8.24 23.79
CA GLY A 137 -4.35 -7.49 22.59
C GLY A 137 -3.26 -6.46 22.84
N ASP A 138 -3.39 -5.65 23.90
CA ASP A 138 -2.42 -4.60 24.23
C ASP A 138 -1.05 -5.18 24.62
N MET A 139 -1.05 -6.26 25.38
CA MET A 139 0.17 -6.99 25.77
C MET A 139 0.89 -7.55 24.53
N VAL A 140 0.17 -8.27 23.66
CA VAL A 140 0.74 -8.82 22.45
C VAL A 140 1.24 -7.72 21.50
N ALA A 141 0.50 -6.63 21.36
CA ALA A 141 0.93 -5.48 20.57
C ALA A 141 2.21 -4.83 21.15
N ALA A 142 2.34 -4.75 22.47
CA ALA A 142 3.53 -4.22 23.10
C ALA A 142 4.75 -5.12 22.87
N VAL A 143 4.59 -6.43 23.06
CA VAL A 143 5.64 -7.42 22.80
C VAL A 143 6.06 -7.42 21.33
N PHE A 144 5.11 -7.42 20.40
CA PHE A 144 5.40 -7.35 18.95
C PHE A 144 6.17 -6.08 18.55
N ARG A 145 5.91 -4.93 19.19
CA ARG A 145 6.64 -3.69 18.93
C ARG A 145 8.11 -3.74 19.28
N THR A 146 8.53 -4.58 20.25
CA THR A 146 9.94 -4.69 20.65
C THR A 146 10.84 -5.15 19.52
N ILE A 147 10.33 -5.96 18.57
CA ILE A 147 11.04 -6.42 17.38
C ILE A 147 11.62 -5.23 16.60
N PHE A 148 10.84 -4.16 16.43
CA PHE A 148 11.21 -3.01 15.62
C PHE A 148 12.02 -1.93 16.36
N ALA A 149 12.24 -2.13 17.66
CA ALA A 149 13.07 -1.26 18.48
C ALA A 149 14.56 -1.64 18.45
N GLN A 150 14.90 -2.76 17.83
CA GLN A 150 16.23 -3.31 17.81
C GLN A 150 17.21 -2.49 16.96
N PRO A 151 18.50 -2.46 17.28
CA PRO A 151 19.50 -1.59 16.64
C PRO A 151 19.91 -2.05 15.24
N ASP A 152 19.91 -3.37 14.97
CA ASP A 152 20.42 -3.95 13.72
C ASP A 152 19.58 -5.13 13.24
N ALA A 153 19.85 -5.61 12.02
CA ALA A 153 19.11 -6.68 11.37
C ALA A 153 19.18 -8.02 12.14
N THR A 154 20.32 -8.34 12.73
CA THR A 154 20.52 -9.58 13.49
C THR A 154 19.67 -9.56 14.75
N ALA A 155 19.71 -8.47 15.49
CA ALA A 155 18.90 -8.29 16.69
C ALA A 155 17.39 -8.28 16.37
N VAL A 156 16.98 -7.63 15.27
CA VAL A 156 15.57 -7.67 14.78
C VAL A 156 15.14 -9.12 14.51
N SER A 157 15.96 -9.89 13.78
CA SER A 157 15.64 -11.28 13.43
C SER A 157 15.60 -12.18 14.67
N GLY A 158 16.55 -12.03 15.60
CA GLY A 158 16.57 -12.79 16.87
C GLY A 158 15.35 -12.47 17.75
N THR A 159 15.05 -11.18 17.94
CA THR A 159 13.88 -10.76 18.72
C THR A 159 12.57 -11.22 18.06
N TRP A 160 12.49 -11.30 16.73
CA TRP A 160 11.33 -11.88 16.05
C TRP A 160 11.11 -13.33 16.48
N ASP A 161 12.16 -14.16 16.49
CA ASP A 161 12.07 -15.57 16.87
C ASP A 161 11.72 -15.73 18.36
N GLU A 162 12.32 -14.93 19.24
CA GLU A 162 12.00 -14.92 20.67
C GLU A 162 10.53 -14.54 20.93
N VAL A 163 10.04 -13.49 20.27
CA VAL A 163 8.63 -13.04 20.40
C VAL A 163 7.69 -14.11 19.85
N ARG A 164 8.00 -14.73 18.70
CA ARG A 164 7.24 -15.84 18.16
C ARG A 164 7.11 -16.98 19.18
N ASP A 165 8.23 -17.44 19.74
CA ASP A 165 8.27 -18.56 20.68
C ASP A 165 7.56 -18.23 22.00
N GLN A 166 7.72 -16.99 22.49
CA GLN A 166 7.01 -16.51 23.68
C GLN A 166 5.50 -16.51 23.47
N LEU A 167 5.02 -15.93 22.36
CA LEU A 167 3.60 -15.80 22.10
C LEU A 167 2.94 -17.14 21.73
N ALA A 168 3.67 -18.05 21.09
CA ALA A 168 3.19 -19.38 20.72
C ALA A 168 2.74 -20.22 21.93
N LYS A 169 3.35 -20.01 23.10
CA LYS A 169 3.00 -20.74 24.35
C LYS A 169 1.55 -20.52 24.75
N SER A 170 1.03 -19.32 24.55
CA SER A 170 -0.34 -18.93 24.90
C SER A 170 -1.28 -18.87 23.68
N PHE A 171 -0.72 -18.64 22.48
CA PHE A 171 -1.45 -18.44 21.24
C PHE A 171 -0.84 -19.27 20.10
N PRO A 172 -1.11 -20.59 20.02
CA PRO A 172 -0.42 -21.51 19.10
C PRO A 172 -0.52 -21.12 17.61
N LYS A 173 -1.57 -20.38 17.22
CA LYS A 173 -1.76 -19.90 15.83
C LYS A 173 -0.78 -18.81 15.41
N ILE A 174 -0.10 -18.18 16.36
CA ILE A 174 0.83 -17.07 16.08
C ILE A 174 2.13 -17.58 15.47
N ALA A 175 2.66 -18.71 15.90
CA ALA A 175 3.94 -19.22 15.41
C ALA A 175 3.94 -19.41 13.88
N PRO A 176 3.05 -20.21 13.28
CA PRO A 176 3.03 -20.38 11.83
C PRO A 176 2.78 -19.09 11.08
N LEU A 177 1.92 -18.19 11.62
CA LEU A 177 1.66 -16.89 11.02
C LEU A 177 2.91 -16.01 10.98
N MET A 178 3.72 -16.03 12.04
CA MET A 178 4.97 -15.26 12.11
C MET A 178 6.07 -15.90 11.25
N ASP A 179 6.17 -17.22 11.22
CA ASP A 179 7.15 -17.93 10.39
C ASP A 179 6.93 -17.65 8.90
N ASP A 180 5.70 -17.74 8.43
CA ASP A 180 5.35 -17.48 7.03
C ASP A 180 5.60 -16.02 6.61
N ALA A 181 5.49 -15.08 7.55
CA ALA A 181 5.59 -13.65 7.26
C ALA A 181 6.99 -13.05 7.49
N LYS A 182 7.89 -13.77 8.18
CA LYS A 182 9.18 -13.22 8.65
C LYS A 182 9.96 -12.50 7.56
N ALA A 183 10.18 -13.18 6.44
CA ALA A 183 10.98 -12.64 5.34
C ALA A 183 10.39 -11.35 4.75
N GLU A 184 9.06 -11.28 4.60
CA GLU A 184 8.37 -10.14 4.01
C GLU A 184 8.21 -8.97 4.99
N VAL A 185 7.94 -9.24 6.27
CA VAL A 185 7.78 -8.19 7.29
C VAL A 185 9.12 -7.60 7.70
N LEU A 186 10.21 -8.37 7.63
CA LEU A 186 11.55 -7.92 7.95
C LEU A 186 12.38 -7.50 6.73
N ALA A 187 11.82 -7.44 5.52
CA ALA A 187 12.54 -7.06 4.30
C ALA A 187 13.22 -5.68 4.39
N PHE A 188 12.68 -4.76 5.19
CA PHE A 188 13.26 -3.44 5.44
C PHE A 188 14.68 -3.49 6.03
N THR A 189 15.07 -4.58 6.70
CA THR A 189 16.37 -4.72 7.36
C THR A 189 17.54 -4.79 6.38
N ALA A 190 17.28 -5.13 5.11
CA ALA A 190 18.28 -5.11 4.03
C ALA A 190 18.63 -3.68 3.55
N PHE A 191 17.97 -2.66 4.07
CA PHE A 191 18.15 -1.25 3.65
C PHE A 191 18.83 -0.44 4.78
N PRO A 192 19.34 0.78 4.46
CA PRO A 192 20.00 1.62 5.45
C PRO A 192 19.13 1.88 6.68
N ARG A 193 19.70 1.80 7.86
CA ARG A 193 19.00 1.96 9.15
C ARG A 193 18.17 3.24 9.23
N ALA A 194 18.66 4.33 8.65
CA ALA A 194 17.95 5.61 8.62
C ALA A 194 16.63 5.57 7.81
N HIS A 195 16.45 4.56 6.94
CA HIS A 195 15.24 4.39 6.14
C HIS A 195 14.18 3.51 6.81
N TRP A 196 14.54 2.67 7.78
CA TRP A 196 13.67 1.64 8.36
C TRP A 196 12.30 2.16 8.77
N GLN A 197 12.28 3.25 9.58
CA GLN A 197 11.02 3.82 10.07
C GLN A 197 10.09 4.31 8.97
N LYS A 198 10.65 4.64 7.83
CA LYS A 198 9.88 5.11 6.67
C LYS A 198 9.32 3.95 5.86
N VAL A 199 10.09 2.85 5.69
CA VAL A 199 9.76 1.79 4.73
C VAL A 199 9.08 0.54 5.33
N TRP A 200 9.02 0.37 6.64
CA TRP A 200 8.43 -0.83 7.27
C TRP A 200 6.88 -0.85 7.29
N SER A 201 6.22 0.20 6.84
CA SER A 201 4.75 0.29 6.80
C SER A 201 4.25 1.24 5.73
N THR A 202 2.97 1.11 5.38
CA THR A 202 2.27 2.03 4.47
C THR A 202 1.75 3.30 5.16
N ASN A 203 2.15 3.58 6.41
CA ASN A 203 1.76 4.80 7.13
C ASN A 203 1.95 6.10 6.34
N PRO A 204 2.99 6.25 5.48
CA PRO A 204 3.11 7.41 4.63
C PRO A 204 1.90 7.68 3.72
N LEU A 205 1.14 6.62 3.39
CA LEU A 205 -0.11 6.73 2.59
C LEU A 205 -1.37 6.98 3.44
N GLU A 206 -1.31 6.78 4.76
CA GLU A 206 -2.51 6.93 5.61
C GLU A 206 -3.16 8.30 5.48
N ARG A 207 -2.36 9.37 5.38
CA ARG A 207 -2.89 10.72 5.20
C ARG A 207 -3.64 10.87 3.89
N VAL A 208 -3.09 10.33 2.82
CA VAL A 208 -3.69 10.32 1.47
C VAL A 208 -5.00 9.54 1.50
N ASN A 209 -4.99 8.34 2.07
CA ASN A 209 -6.18 7.50 2.16
C ASN A 209 -7.27 8.10 3.08
N LYS A 210 -6.87 8.75 4.17
CA LYS A 210 -7.81 9.50 5.03
C LYS A 210 -8.50 10.63 4.26
N GLU A 211 -7.76 11.35 3.43
CA GLU A 211 -8.31 12.43 2.61
C GLU A 211 -9.22 11.90 1.51
N ILE A 212 -8.82 10.84 0.81
CA ILE A 212 -9.68 10.15 -0.17
C ILE A 212 -11.00 9.72 0.51
N LYS A 213 -10.92 9.03 1.65
CA LYS A 213 -12.11 8.58 2.38
C LYS A 213 -12.98 9.74 2.88
N ARG A 214 -12.36 10.82 3.35
CA ARG A 214 -13.08 12.01 3.81
C ARG A 214 -13.89 12.64 2.68
N ARG A 215 -13.31 12.78 1.51
CA ARG A 215 -13.96 13.36 0.33
C ARG A 215 -15.02 12.42 -0.25
N SER A 216 -14.72 11.14 -0.35
CA SER A 216 -15.65 10.16 -0.91
C SER A 216 -16.88 9.91 -0.03
N ARG A 217 -16.78 10.06 1.30
CA ARG A 217 -17.95 9.94 2.21
C ARG A 217 -19.06 10.94 1.90
N VAL A 218 -18.73 12.12 1.40
CA VAL A 218 -19.71 13.15 1.02
C VAL A 218 -20.54 12.70 -0.18
N VAL A 219 -19.91 11.93 -1.10
CA VAL A 219 -20.58 11.39 -2.28
C VAL A 219 -21.41 10.16 -1.96
N GLY A 220 -20.93 9.31 -1.05
CA GLY A 220 -21.54 8.05 -0.63
C GLY A 220 -21.42 6.95 -1.70
N ILE A 221 -22.18 7.06 -2.81
CA ILE A 221 -22.15 6.11 -3.93
C ILE A 221 -21.78 6.87 -5.21
N PHE A 222 -20.71 6.46 -5.86
CA PHE A 222 -20.27 7.06 -7.12
C PHE A 222 -21.10 6.53 -8.30
N PRO A 223 -21.46 7.39 -9.30
CA PRO A 223 -22.26 6.99 -10.44
C PRO A 223 -21.52 6.02 -11.38
N ASN A 224 -20.20 6.06 -11.42
CA ASN A 224 -19.35 5.21 -12.26
C ASN A 224 -17.87 5.33 -11.82
N PRO A 225 -16.97 4.44 -12.32
CA PRO A 225 -15.54 4.48 -12.01
C PRO A 225 -14.85 5.79 -12.44
N ALA A 226 -15.27 6.40 -13.55
CA ALA A 226 -14.69 7.66 -14.01
C ALA A 226 -14.91 8.80 -13.01
N ALA A 227 -16.05 8.85 -12.33
CA ALA A 227 -16.31 9.81 -11.27
C ALA A 227 -15.40 9.60 -10.03
N VAL A 228 -15.06 8.35 -9.73
CA VAL A 228 -14.06 8.03 -8.69
C VAL A 228 -12.69 8.56 -9.10
N ILE A 229 -12.23 8.23 -10.31
CA ILE A 229 -10.93 8.67 -10.85
C ILE A 229 -10.83 10.19 -10.83
N ARG A 230 -11.88 10.90 -11.23
CA ARG A 230 -11.93 12.38 -11.19
C ARG A 230 -11.76 12.92 -9.78
N LEU A 231 -12.55 12.44 -8.82
CA LEU A 231 -12.48 12.93 -7.45
C LEU A 231 -11.13 12.60 -6.81
N VAL A 232 -10.71 11.34 -6.89
CA VAL A 232 -9.46 10.88 -6.27
C VAL A 232 -8.26 11.53 -6.96
N GLY A 233 -8.26 11.62 -8.28
CA GLY A 233 -7.23 12.33 -9.04
C GLY A 233 -7.09 13.80 -8.62
N ALA A 234 -8.20 14.51 -8.48
CA ALA A 234 -8.20 15.90 -8.01
C ALA A 234 -7.65 16.04 -6.56
N VAL A 235 -7.83 15.03 -5.73
CA VAL A 235 -7.26 15.00 -4.35
C VAL A 235 -5.75 14.74 -4.36
N LEU A 236 -5.27 13.93 -5.32
CA LEU A 236 -3.89 13.48 -5.38
C LEU A 236 -2.95 14.44 -6.13
N ILE A 237 -3.51 15.27 -7.00
CA ILE A 237 -2.73 16.28 -7.73
C ILE A 237 -2.32 17.38 -6.75
N PRO A 238 -1.01 17.70 -6.64
CA PRO A 238 -0.55 18.81 -5.82
C PRO A 238 -1.30 20.09 -6.21
N GLN A 239 -1.86 20.78 -5.23
CA GLN A 239 -2.42 22.11 -5.46
C GLN A 239 -1.24 23.11 -5.60
N PRO A 240 -1.30 24.08 -6.52
CA PRO A 240 -0.26 25.10 -6.67
C PRO A 240 -0.09 25.96 -5.42
#